data_134ab24c0594bd84e1644746cbcf0a8c
#
_entry.id   134ab24c0594bd84e1644746cbcf0a8c
#
_cell.length_a   1.000
_cell.length_b   1.000
_cell.length_c   1.000
_cell.angle_alpha   90.00
_cell.angle_beta   90.00
_cell.angle_gamma   90.00
#
_symmetry.space_group_name_H-M   'P 1'
#
loop_
_entity.id
_entity.type
_entity.pdbx_description
1 polymer ?
#
loop_
_entity_poly.entity_id
_entity_poly.type
_entity_poly.pdbx_seq_one_letter_code
_entity_poly.pdbx_strand_id
1 'polypeptide(L)'
;MLAQRISSINALSAICEATGANIDEVAHAVGFDSRIGPKFLKASVGFGGSCFQKDILNLVYLSESLHLPEVAAYWRQVVDINEYQKRRFSKRVVDTIQYDHWQGNEFLLRRCCLYI
;
A
#
# COMPACT_ATOMS: atom_id res chain seq x y z
N MET A 1 -0.91 -13.39 -4.81
CA MET A 1 -1.74 -13.34 -3.58
C MET A 1 -1.16 -12.44 -2.49
N LEU A 2 0.08 -12.63 -1.98
CA LEU A 2 0.62 -11.78 -0.90
C LEU A 2 0.73 -10.30 -1.27
N ALA A 3 1.27 -9.97 -2.42
CA ALA A 3 1.34 -8.59 -2.91
C ALA A 3 -0.06 -7.95 -3.07
N GLN A 4 -1.05 -8.74 -3.50
CA GLN A 4 -2.45 -8.31 -3.58
C GLN A 4 -2.99 -7.94 -2.18
N ARG A 5 -2.69 -8.72 -1.14
CA ARG A 5 -3.10 -8.39 0.25
C ARG A 5 -2.49 -7.07 0.71
N ILE A 6 -1.21 -6.85 0.43
CA ILE A 6 -0.52 -5.60 0.76
C ILE A 6 -1.15 -4.43 0.01
N SER A 7 -1.40 -4.57 -1.29
CA SER A 7 -2.07 -3.53 -2.07
C SER A 7 -3.50 -3.27 -1.58
N SER A 8 -4.24 -4.31 -1.19
CA SER A 8 -5.61 -4.18 -0.67
C SER A 8 -5.64 -3.40 0.65
N ILE A 9 -4.80 -3.75 1.63
CA ILE A 9 -4.78 -3.02 2.92
C ILE A 9 -4.27 -1.59 2.74
N ASN A 10 -3.34 -1.34 1.82
CA ASN A 10 -2.86 0.00 1.50
C ASN A 10 -3.94 0.84 0.80
N ALA A 11 -4.76 0.26 -0.07
CA ALA A 11 -5.91 0.93 -0.65
C ALA A 11 -6.93 1.33 0.42
N LEU A 12 -7.25 0.42 1.35
CA LEU A 12 -8.12 0.71 2.50
C LEU A 12 -7.52 1.79 3.40
N SER A 13 -6.20 1.83 3.57
CA SER A 13 -5.55 2.88 4.37
C SER A 13 -5.74 4.28 3.79
N ALA A 14 -5.87 4.40 2.47
CA ALA A 14 -6.19 5.68 1.83
C ALA A 14 -7.61 6.15 2.17
N ILE A 15 -8.57 5.23 2.21
CA ILE A 15 -9.95 5.52 2.62
C ILE A 15 -9.99 5.91 4.10
N CYS A 16 -9.31 5.16 4.95
CA CYS A 16 -9.22 5.48 6.39
C CYS A 16 -8.62 6.88 6.63
N GLU A 17 -7.57 7.23 5.90
CA GLU A 17 -6.96 8.56 6.01
C GLU A 17 -7.93 9.67 5.60
N ALA A 18 -8.73 9.46 4.55
CA ALA A 18 -9.71 10.44 4.07
C ALA A 18 -10.93 10.57 5.01
N THR A 19 -11.25 9.53 5.77
CA THR A 19 -12.44 9.49 6.65
C THR A 19 -12.11 9.68 8.13
N GLY A 20 -10.83 9.71 8.50
CA GLY A 20 -10.38 9.74 9.90
C GLY A 20 -10.48 8.39 10.62
N ALA A 21 -10.75 7.30 9.91
CA ALA A 21 -10.78 5.95 10.46
C ALA A 21 -9.36 5.41 10.74
N ASN A 22 -9.26 4.43 11.63
CA ASN A 22 -8.00 3.80 11.97
C ASN A 22 -7.81 2.51 11.16
N ILE A 23 -6.79 2.48 10.31
CA ILE A 23 -6.49 1.31 9.47
C ILE A 23 -6.09 0.08 10.28
N ASP A 24 -5.47 0.23 11.44
CA ASP A 24 -5.07 -0.91 12.27
C ASP A 24 -6.30 -1.61 12.88
N GLU A 25 -7.34 -0.87 13.23
CA GLU A 25 -8.61 -1.42 13.66
C GLU A 25 -9.32 -2.18 12.53
N VAL A 26 -9.33 -1.60 11.33
CA VAL A 26 -9.88 -2.25 10.13
C VAL A 26 -9.11 -3.53 9.82
N ALA A 27 -7.77 -3.49 9.82
CA ALA A 27 -6.91 -4.65 9.59
C ALA A 27 -7.13 -5.74 10.63
N HIS A 28 -7.29 -5.36 11.90
CA HIS A 28 -7.59 -6.29 12.99
C HIS A 28 -8.95 -6.97 12.76
N ALA A 29 -9.99 -6.21 12.49
CA ALA A 29 -11.34 -6.72 12.25
C ALA A 29 -11.38 -7.69 11.05
N VAL A 30 -10.77 -7.30 9.93
CA VAL A 30 -10.67 -8.16 8.72
C VAL A 30 -9.84 -9.41 8.99
N GLY A 31 -8.76 -9.30 9.75
CA GLY A 31 -7.87 -10.41 10.08
C GLY A 31 -8.45 -11.40 11.07
N PHE A 32 -9.55 -11.06 11.75
CA PHE A 32 -10.26 -11.94 12.68
C PHE A 32 -10.99 -13.08 11.96
N ASP A 33 -11.36 -12.88 10.70
CA ASP A 33 -11.92 -13.96 9.88
C ASP A 33 -10.83 -15.00 9.59
N SER A 34 -11.03 -16.25 10.03
CA SER A 34 -10.08 -17.35 9.87
C SER A 34 -9.75 -17.67 8.41
N ARG A 35 -10.65 -17.35 7.47
CA ARG A 35 -10.46 -17.53 6.02
C ARG A 35 -9.47 -16.50 5.46
N ILE A 36 -9.36 -15.34 6.09
CA ILE A 36 -8.45 -14.25 5.72
C ILE A 36 -7.18 -14.33 6.56
N GLY A 37 -7.32 -14.32 7.88
CA GLY A 37 -6.21 -14.32 8.85
C GLY A 37 -5.45 -12.98 8.89
N PRO A 38 -4.67 -12.74 9.94
CA PRO A 38 -4.07 -11.42 10.21
C PRO A 38 -2.79 -11.13 9.43
N LYS A 39 -2.21 -12.12 8.74
CA LYS A 39 -0.90 -11.95 8.09
C LYS A 39 -0.99 -11.08 6.85
N PHE A 40 -0.01 -10.19 6.63
CA PHE A 40 0.08 -9.28 5.49
C PHE A 40 -1.07 -8.28 5.38
N LEU A 41 -1.64 -7.87 6.50
CA LEU A 41 -2.67 -6.83 6.59
C LEU A 41 -2.18 -5.56 7.27
N LYS A 42 -0.88 -5.38 7.45
CA LYS A 42 -0.33 -4.12 7.98
C LYS A 42 -0.14 -3.13 6.84
N ALA A 43 -0.78 -1.96 6.95
CA ALA A 43 -0.58 -0.87 6.02
C ALA A 43 0.88 -0.37 6.09
N SER A 44 1.46 -0.05 4.94
CA SER A 44 2.88 0.31 4.82
C SER A 44 3.09 1.22 3.61
N VAL A 45 4.34 1.58 3.35
CA VAL A 45 4.74 2.34 2.15
C VAL A 45 4.51 1.57 0.83
N GLY A 46 4.13 0.31 0.92
CA GLY A 46 4.00 -0.61 -0.20
C GLY A 46 5.10 -1.67 -0.20
N PHE A 47 4.93 -2.65 -1.08
CA PHE A 47 5.99 -3.64 -1.29
C PHE A 47 7.06 -3.07 -2.22
N GLY A 48 8.30 -3.37 -1.87
CA GLY A 48 9.48 -3.12 -2.69
C GLY A 48 10.10 -4.44 -3.14
N GLY A 49 11.27 -4.32 -3.77
CA GLY A 49 12.02 -5.46 -4.26
C GLY A 49 11.55 -5.97 -5.61
N SER A 50 12.43 -6.75 -6.23
CA SER A 50 12.19 -7.21 -7.61
C SER A 50 11.21 -8.39 -7.70
N CYS A 51 11.03 -9.17 -6.63
CA CYS A 51 10.29 -10.43 -6.70
C CYS A 51 8.78 -10.23 -6.89
N PHE A 52 8.11 -9.54 -5.96
CA PHE A 52 6.65 -9.35 -6.06
C PHE A 52 6.22 -8.64 -7.34
N GLN A 53 6.95 -7.60 -7.72
CA GLN A 53 6.63 -6.83 -8.92
C GLN A 53 6.84 -7.66 -10.18
N LYS A 54 7.97 -8.38 -10.28
CA LYS A 54 8.26 -9.25 -11.43
C LYS A 54 7.23 -10.35 -11.58
N ASP A 55 6.85 -11.01 -10.49
CA ASP A 55 5.89 -12.11 -10.51
C ASP A 55 4.51 -11.64 -11.00
N ILE A 56 4.06 -10.46 -10.54
CA ILE A 56 2.78 -9.89 -10.98
C ILE A 56 2.84 -9.45 -12.43
N LEU A 57 3.90 -8.75 -12.85
CA LEU A 57 4.06 -8.32 -14.23
C LEU A 57 4.17 -9.52 -15.18
N ASN A 58 4.80 -10.60 -14.74
CA ASN A 58 4.84 -11.84 -15.52
C ASN A 58 3.44 -12.46 -15.67
N LEU A 59 2.64 -12.43 -14.60
CA LEU A 59 1.25 -12.89 -14.64
C LEU A 59 0.39 -12.02 -15.57
N VAL A 60 0.61 -10.70 -15.58
CA VAL A 60 -0.02 -9.77 -16.53
C VAL A 60 0.35 -10.14 -17.97
N TYR A 61 1.65 -10.30 -18.24
CA TYR A 61 2.12 -10.68 -19.57
C TYR A 61 1.53 -12.01 -20.05
N LEU A 62 1.51 -13.03 -19.20
CA LEU A 62 0.89 -14.32 -19.52
C LEU A 62 -0.62 -14.16 -19.84
N SER A 63 -1.32 -13.36 -19.06
CA SER A 63 -2.75 -13.11 -19.28
C SER A 63 -3.00 -12.40 -20.62
N GLU A 64 -2.16 -11.43 -20.98
CA GLU A 64 -2.22 -10.75 -22.29
C GLU A 64 -1.93 -11.72 -23.44
N SER A 65 -0.91 -12.56 -23.30
CA SER A 65 -0.54 -13.55 -24.33
C SER A 65 -1.61 -14.62 -24.54
N LEU A 66 -2.44 -14.88 -23.54
CA LEU A 66 -3.58 -15.80 -23.60
C LEU A 66 -4.89 -15.10 -24.00
N HIS A 67 -4.83 -13.84 -24.44
CA HIS A 67 -6.00 -13.03 -24.83
C HIS A 67 -7.03 -12.86 -23.71
N LEU A 68 -6.57 -12.66 -22.45
CA LEU A 68 -7.40 -12.44 -21.27
C LEU A 68 -7.19 -11.00 -20.72
N PRO A 69 -7.67 -9.97 -21.42
CA PRO A 69 -7.37 -8.57 -21.08
C PRO A 69 -7.92 -8.15 -19.71
N GLU A 70 -9.09 -8.66 -19.31
CA GLU A 70 -9.69 -8.34 -18.00
C GLU A 70 -8.87 -8.93 -16.85
N VAL A 71 -8.32 -10.13 -17.03
CA VAL A 71 -7.43 -10.78 -16.04
C VAL A 71 -6.13 -10.02 -15.94
N ALA A 72 -5.55 -9.62 -17.07
CA ALA A 72 -4.35 -8.79 -17.11
C ALA A 72 -4.58 -7.45 -16.39
N ALA A 73 -5.69 -6.78 -16.65
CA ALA A 73 -6.07 -5.53 -16.00
C ALA A 73 -6.20 -5.69 -14.48
N TYR A 74 -6.85 -6.75 -14.01
CA TYR A 74 -6.97 -7.05 -12.59
C TYR A 74 -5.61 -7.15 -11.90
N TRP A 75 -4.68 -7.94 -12.43
CA TRP A 75 -3.36 -8.10 -11.81
C TRP A 75 -2.49 -6.84 -11.94
N ARG A 76 -2.63 -6.07 -13.02
CA ARG A 76 -1.93 -4.79 -13.18
C ARG A 76 -2.32 -3.80 -12.10
N GLN A 77 -3.58 -3.77 -11.67
CA GLN A 77 -4.04 -2.89 -10.59
C GLN A 77 -3.33 -3.13 -9.25
N VAL A 78 -2.86 -4.34 -8.99
CA VAL A 78 -2.08 -4.63 -7.77
C VAL A 78 -0.76 -3.83 -7.76
N VAL A 79 -0.12 -3.69 -8.91
CA VAL A 79 1.11 -2.89 -9.06
C VAL A 79 0.77 -1.40 -9.03
N ASP A 80 -0.28 -0.98 -9.74
CA ASP A 80 -0.68 0.43 -9.84
C ASP A 80 -1.05 1.02 -8.46
N ILE A 81 -1.77 0.27 -7.64
CA ILE A 81 -2.09 0.66 -6.25
C ILE A 81 -0.81 0.72 -5.39
N ASN A 82 0.13 -0.19 -5.59
CA ASN A 82 1.41 -0.13 -4.89
C ASN A 82 2.20 1.14 -5.24
N GLU A 83 2.25 1.52 -6.51
CA GLU A 83 2.91 2.76 -6.95
C GLU A 83 2.15 4.02 -6.46
N TYR A 84 0.82 3.98 -6.44
CA TYR A 84 0.00 5.02 -5.82
C TYR A 84 0.35 5.19 -4.33
N GLN A 85 0.46 4.09 -3.59
CA GLN A 85 0.81 4.11 -2.17
C GLN A 85 2.19 4.74 -1.91
N LYS A 86 3.19 4.38 -2.71
CA LYS A 86 4.54 4.97 -2.61
C LYS A 86 4.50 6.48 -2.85
N ARG A 87 3.80 6.93 -3.89
CA ARG A 87 3.66 8.36 -4.18
C ARG A 87 2.91 9.11 -3.06
N ARG A 88 1.84 8.52 -2.54
CA ARG A 88 1.07 9.08 -1.42
C ARG A 88 1.94 9.26 -0.18
N PHE A 89 2.72 8.24 0.16
CA PHE A 89 3.64 8.29 1.29
C PHE A 89 4.73 9.35 1.08
N SER A 90 5.39 9.36 -0.08
CA SER A 90 6.43 10.34 -0.40
C SER A 90 5.91 11.78 -0.34
N LYS A 91 4.71 12.02 -0.88
CA LYS A 91 4.06 13.33 -0.81
C LYS A 91 3.82 13.74 0.64
N ARG A 92 3.28 12.85 1.47
CA ARG A 92 3.02 13.12 2.89
C ARG A 92 4.31 13.46 3.65
N VAL A 93 5.40 12.75 3.37
CA VAL A 93 6.73 13.05 3.96
C VAL A 93 7.17 14.46 3.57
N VAL A 94 7.10 14.82 2.28
CA VAL A 94 7.48 16.15 1.78
C VAL A 94 6.61 17.24 2.42
N ASP A 95 5.29 17.06 2.43
CA ASP A 95 4.34 18.03 3.01
C ASP A 95 4.61 18.24 4.51
N THR A 96 4.93 17.16 5.24
CA THR A 96 5.27 17.24 6.66
C THR A 96 6.61 17.98 6.88
N ILE A 97 7.63 17.69 6.07
CA ILE A 97 8.94 18.35 6.16
C ILE A 97 8.81 19.85 5.87
N GLN A 98 8.06 20.22 4.84
CA GLN A 98 7.84 21.63 4.49
C GLN A 98 7.09 22.37 5.60
N TYR A 99 6.07 21.75 6.19
CA TYR A 99 5.30 22.35 7.28
C TYR A 99 6.16 22.59 8.53
N ASP A 100 6.98 21.62 8.94
CA ASP A 100 7.83 21.71 10.11
C ASP A 100 9.03 22.66 9.90
N HIS A 101 9.57 22.73 8.71
CA HIS A 101 10.61 23.71 8.37
C HIS A 101 10.09 25.15 8.51
N TRP A 102 8.83 25.38 8.19
CA TRP A 102 8.17 26.69 8.35
C TRP A 102 7.90 27.03 9.82
N GLN A 103 7.69 26.04 10.67
CA GLN A 103 7.41 26.20 12.11
C GLN A 103 8.66 26.16 13.00
N GLY A 104 9.85 25.88 12.46
CA GLY A 104 11.11 25.85 13.22
C GLY A 104 11.25 24.69 14.21
N ASN A 105 10.55 23.59 14.02
CA ASN A 105 10.53 22.46 14.95
C ASN A 105 11.42 21.29 14.51
N GLU A 106 12.40 20.95 15.36
CA GLU A 106 13.31 19.77 15.19
C GLU A 106 12.64 18.39 15.39
N PHE A 107 11.30 18.31 15.46
CA PHE A 107 10.57 17.09 15.87
C PHE A 107 10.30 16.08 14.76
N LEU A 108 10.88 16.25 13.59
CA LEU A 108 10.48 15.58 12.34
C LEU A 108 10.85 14.10 12.23
N LEU A 109 12.01 13.73 12.74
CA LEU A 109 12.55 12.37 12.54
C LEU A 109 11.80 11.28 13.34
N ARG A 110 11.11 11.65 14.42
CA ARG A 110 10.41 10.67 15.26
C ARG A 110 9.06 10.20 14.68
N ARG A 111 8.39 11.02 13.85
CA ARG A 111 7.09 10.64 13.25
C ARG A 111 7.22 9.80 11.99
N CYS A 112 8.28 9.96 11.22
CA CYS A 112 8.52 9.12 10.04
C CYS A 112 8.96 7.69 10.41
N CYS A 113 9.66 7.49 11.55
CA CYS A 113 10.14 6.17 11.97
C CYS A 113 9.06 5.25 12.57
N LEU A 114 7.85 5.75 12.85
CA LEU A 114 6.77 4.94 13.42
C LEU A 114 5.97 4.13 12.38
N TYR A 115 6.34 4.22 11.09
CA TYR A 115 5.63 3.57 9.99
C TYR A 115 6.53 2.68 9.11
N ILE A 116 7.71 2.29 9.60
CA ILE A 116 8.58 1.31 8.93
C ILE A 116 8.47 -0.05 9.61
#